data_c0c3b5676ef1148328ccf9e5d55a6da3
#
_entry.id   c0c3b5676ef1148328ccf9e5d55a6da3
#
_cell.length_a   1.000
_cell.length_b   1.000
_cell.length_c   1.000
_cell.angle_alpha   90.00
_cell.angle_beta   90.00
_cell.angle_gamma   90.00
#
_symmetry.space_group_name_H-M   'P 1'
#
loop_
_entity.id
_entity.type
_entity.pdbx_description
1 polymer ?
#
loop_
_entity_poly.entity_id
_entity_poly.type
_entity_poly.pdbx_seq_one_letter_code
_entity_poly.pdbx_strand_id
1 'polypeptide(L)'
;IPEHRRRLRNRPDCGANNVACVSAALSHFSAPAGPPVPAAWMLPYQNLYHAGTRADVHKHALLAWTLDYLTRKPKPISYLETHAGRGLYALDADESLKTGEAAAGIDAVEALGWFSEDHPYAVALAQVRTRFGDRSYPGSPMLAAQLLRPQDRMTLAELHRREFEALKQSLSGSGARCLKQDGFGMLLAETPPEPRRGLVLIDPSYELKSDYDMLPGFVAKLHRKWNVGVVALWYPILTNKAHRPMLQMLGKAHPDALRSGVRFPPARPGHGMVVSGLFVINPPYGLADEAKRLAALFAKL
;
A
#
# COMPACT_ATOMS: atom_id res chain seq x y z
N ILE A 1 66.53 7.35 7.96
CA ILE A 1 67.46 7.91 6.96
C ILE A 1 68.10 6.73 6.22
N PRO A 2 68.18 6.60 4.89
CA PRO A 2 67.83 7.52 3.80
C PRO A 2 66.76 6.98 2.83
N GLU A 3 66.04 7.83 2.17
CA GLU A 3 66.13 8.37 0.80
C GLU A 3 66.40 7.38 -0.34
N HIS A 4 65.50 7.26 -1.28
CA HIS A 4 65.82 7.46 -2.70
C HIS A 4 64.61 7.86 -3.54
N ARG A 5 64.80 8.99 -4.18
CA ARG A 5 63.98 9.73 -5.13
C ARG A 5 64.04 9.13 -6.54
N ARG A 6 63.00 9.52 -7.34
CA ARG A 6 63.01 9.78 -8.80
C ARG A 6 62.82 8.60 -9.73
N ARG A 7 61.79 8.63 -10.59
CA ARG A 7 61.80 9.37 -11.87
C ARG A 7 60.40 9.44 -12.50
N LEU A 8 60.06 10.65 -12.90
CA LEU A 8 59.12 11.02 -13.95
C LEU A 8 59.64 10.67 -15.32
N ARG A 9 58.73 10.32 -16.27
CA ARG A 9 58.70 10.58 -17.74
C ARG A 9 57.94 9.42 -18.40
N ASN A 10 56.97 9.52 -19.29
CA ASN A 10 56.62 10.43 -20.37
C ASN A 10 55.21 10.08 -20.84
N ARG A 11 54.42 11.08 -21.14
CA ARG A 11 53.32 10.96 -22.11
C ARG A 11 53.90 10.97 -23.54
N PRO A 12 53.22 10.36 -24.55
CA PRO A 12 52.84 11.18 -25.68
C PRO A 12 51.34 11.09 -26.01
N ASP A 13 50.81 12.24 -26.40
CA ASP A 13 49.60 12.43 -27.16
C ASP A 13 49.67 11.67 -28.50
N CYS A 14 48.54 11.19 -29.02
CA CYS A 14 48.08 11.46 -30.36
C CYS A 14 46.86 10.66 -30.76
N GLY A 15 45.86 11.30 -31.28
CA GLY A 15 45.20 10.84 -32.49
C GLY A 15 43.78 10.29 -32.35
N ALA A 16 42.86 11.07 -32.85
CA ALA A 16 41.49 10.77 -33.18
C ALA A 16 41.31 9.55 -34.11
N ASN A 17 40.11 8.99 -34.08
CA ASN A 17 39.50 8.03 -35.00
C ASN A 17 39.80 6.55 -34.77
N ASN A 18 38.84 5.86 -34.12
CA ASN A 18 38.24 4.67 -34.72
C ASN A 18 36.97 4.26 -33.97
N VAL A 19 35.85 4.55 -34.58
CA VAL A 19 34.56 3.90 -34.33
C VAL A 19 34.63 2.57 -35.08
N ALA A 20 34.71 1.48 -34.34
CA ALA A 20 34.17 0.18 -34.76
C ALA A 20 34.60 -0.95 -33.76
N CYS A 21 33.68 -1.85 -33.48
CA CYS A 21 33.87 -3.17 -32.86
C CYS A 21 34.16 -3.25 -31.36
N VAL A 22 33.11 -3.13 -30.53
CA VAL A 22 32.86 -4.13 -29.50
C VAL A 22 31.32 -4.41 -29.44
N SER A 23 30.88 -5.18 -30.42
CA SER A 23 29.60 -5.88 -30.38
C SER A 23 29.96 -7.35 -30.22
N ALA A 24 29.79 -7.90 -29.03
CA ALA A 24 29.50 -9.33 -28.77
C ALA A 24 29.67 -9.62 -27.28
N ALA A 25 28.59 -10.04 -26.69
CA ALA A 25 28.38 -10.82 -25.51
C ALA A 25 27.47 -10.14 -24.44
N LEU A 26 26.25 -9.77 -24.84
CA LEU A 26 25.11 -9.81 -23.92
C LEU A 26 24.23 -10.99 -24.36
N SER A 27 24.59 -12.17 -23.89
CA SER A 27 23.78 -13.38 -23.98
C SER A 27 22.47 -13.15 -23.22
N HIS A 28 21.38 -13.24 -23.94
CA HIS A 28 20.00 -13.20 -23.52
C HIS A 28 19.74 -14.11 -22.31
N PHE A 29 19.54 -13.52 -21.13
CA PHE A 29 18.74 -14.13 -20.09
C PHE A 29 17.30 -13.65 -20.31
N SER A 30 16.59 -14.29 -21.23
CA SER A 30 15.13 -14.23 -21.27
C SER A 30 14.61 -15.06 -20.12
N ALA A 31 14.12 -14.40 -19.07
CA ALA A 31 13.24 -15.07 -18.12
C ALA A 31 12.05 -15.64 -18.90
N PRO A 32 11.58 -16.87 -18.61
CA PRO A 32 10.42 -17.43 -19.28
C PRO A 32 9.23 -16.51 -19.06
N ALA A 33 8.59 -16.05 -20.15
CA ALA A 33 7.33 -15.33 -20.10
C ALA A 33 6.32 -16.23 -19.40
N GLY A 34 5.78 -15.76 -18.29
CA GLY A 34 4.67 -16.40 -17.63
C GLY A 34 3.48 -16.56 -18.60
N PRO A 35 2.54 -17.47 -18.34
CA PRO A 35 1.42 -17.71 -19.24
C PRO A 35 0.66 -16.38 -19.51
N PRO A 36 0.17 -16.17 -20.75
CA PRO A 36 -0.54 -14.95 -21.11
C PRO A 36 -1.75 -14.76 -20.19
N VAL A 37 -1.84 -13.59 -19.58
CA VAL A 37 -2.96 -13.21 -18.71
C VAL A 37 -4.22 -13.16 -19.58
N PRO A 38 -5.29 -13.93 -19.28
CA PRO A 38 -6.50 -13.93 -20.08
C PRO A 38 -7.11 -12.53 -20.18
N ALA A 39 -7.65 -12.16 -21.36
CA ALA A 39 -8.29 -10.86 -21.60
C ALA A 39 -9.49 -10.56 -20.68
N ALA A 40 -10.06 -11.58 -20.03
CA ALA A 40 -11.10 -11.45 -19.01
C ALA A 40 -10.64 -10.73 -17.72
N TRP A 41 -9.35 -10.51 -17.54
CA TRP A 41 -8.75 -9.77 -16.41
C TRP A 41 -8.69 -8.25 -16.64
N MET A 42 -9.24 -7.79 -17.78
CA MET A 42 -9.24 -6.37 -18.16
C MET A 42 -10.59 -5.68 -17.89
N LEU A 43 -11.42 -6.19 -16.98
CA LEU A 43 -12.54 -5.39 -16.48
C LEU A 43 -11.98 -4.22 -15.68
N PRO A 44 -12.41 -2.99 -15.96
CA PRO A 44 -11.89 -1.82 -15.25
C PRO A 44 -12.46 -1.82 -13.82
N TYR A 45 -11.73 -2.40 -12.86
CA TYR A 45 -11.97 -2.12 -11.46
C TYR A 45 -11.62 -0.64 -11.24
N GLN A 46 -12.64 0.20 -11.25
CA GLN A 46 -12.46 1.64 -11.05
C GLN A 46 -12.59 1.92 -9.56
N ASN A 47 -11.48 1.93 -8.83
CA ASN A 47 -11.42 2.36 -7.42
C ASN A 47 -12.08 3.72 -7.17
N LEU A 48 -12.27 4.52 -8.23
CA LEU A 48 -12.93 5.82 -8.16
C LEU A 48 -14.37 5.74 -7.62
N TYR A 49 -15.08 4.63 -7.88
CA TYR A 49 -16.45 4.45 -7.40
C TYR A 49 -16.55 4.15 -5.90
N HIS A 50 -15.44 3.75 -5.27
CA HIS A 50 -15.42 3.21 -3.91
C HIS A 50 -14.51 4.00 -2.95
N ALA A 51 -14.06 5.22 -3.31
CA ALA A 51 -13.22 6.02 -2.44
C ALA A 51 -14.00 6.65 -1.27
N GLY A 52 -13.39 6.71 -0.09
CA GLY A 52 -13.99 7.30 1.11
C GLY A 52 -15.08 6.45 1.76
N THR A 53 -15.16 5.18 1.41
CA THR A 53 -16.12 4.24 2.01
C THR A 53 -15.88 4.02 3.50
N ARG A 54 -16.84 3.44 4.19
CA ARG A 54 -16.67 2.97 5.58
C ARG A 54 -15.52 1.98 5.73
N ALA A 55 -15.29 1.15 4.70
CA ALA A 55 -14.17 0.22 4.66
C ALA A 55 -12.84 0.95 4.57
N ASP A 56 -12.77 2.00 3.74
CA ASP A 56 -11.58 2.86 3.66
C ASP A 56 -11.32 3.59 4.98
N VAL A 57 -12.33 4.15 5.60
CA VAL A 57 -12.17 4.81 6.91
C VAL A 57 -11.56 3.85 7.92
N HIS A 58 -12.05 2.62 8.02
CA HIS A 58 -11.49 1.60 8.90
C HIS A 58 -10.03 1.27 8.58
N LYS A 59 -9.75 0.97 7.31
CA LYS A 59 -8.40 0.63 6.83
C LYS A 59 -7.42 1.79 7.03
N HIS A 60 -7.81 2.98 6.58
CA HIS A 60 -6.95 4.16 6.57
C HIS A 60 -6.68 4.73 7.97
N ALA A 61 -7.65 4.68 8.88
CA ALA A 61 -7.43 5.09 10.26
C ALA A 61 -6.39 4.21 10.97
N LEU A 62 -6.48 2.88 10.80
CA LEU A 62 -5.50 1.95 11.37
C LEU A 62 -4.13 2.03 10.68
N LEU A 63 -4.11 2.27 9.37
CA LEU A 63 -2.87 2.52 8.63
C LEU A 63 -2.18 3.79 9.12
N ALA A 64 -2.92 4.89 9.22
CA ALA A 64 -2.39 6.18 9.68
C ALA A 64 -1.84 6.06 11.11
N TRP A 65 -2.58 5.42 12.00
CA TRP A 65 -2.14 5.17 13.37
C TRP A 65 -0.84 4.35 13.41
N THR A 66 -0.76 3.30 12.58
CA THR A 66 0.43 2.45 12.48
C THR A 66 1.65 3.21 11.97
N LEU A 67 1.48 4.03 10.93
CA LEU A 67 2.57 4.84 10.38
C LEU A 67 3.04 5.90 11.35
N ASP A 68 2.13 6.63 12.02
CA ASP A 68 2.46 7.58 13.08
C ASP A 68 3.29 6.92 14.18
N TYR A 69 2.85 5.76 14.69
CA TYR A 69 3.61 5.02 15.69
C TYR A 69 5.02 4.64 15.21
N LEU A 70 5.14 4.16 13.98
CA LEU A 70 6.42 3.73 13.43
C LEU A 70 7.37 4.93 13.20
N THR A 71 6.84 6.10 12.84
CA THR A 71 7.64 7.29 12.56
C THR A 71 8.08 8.07 13.80
N ARG A 72 7.53 7.80 14.98
CA ARG A 72 7.95 8.43 16.26
C ARG A 72 9.42 8.19 16.59
N LYS A 73 9.98 7.05 16.19
CA LYS A 73 11.42 6.77 16.39
C LYS A 73 12.24 7.39 15.25
N PRO A 74 13.45 7.93 15.54
CA PRO A 74 14.26 8.61 14.51
C PRO A 74 14.78 7.66 13.41
N LYS A 75 14.88 6.35 13.67
CA LYS A 75 15.32 5.37 12.66
C LYS A 75 14.36 5.35 11.48
N PRO A 76 14.84 5.36 10.22
CA PRO A 76 14.00 5.32 9.05
C PRO A 76 13.22 3.99 8.94
N ILE A 77 12.13 4.05 8.17
CA ILE A 77 11.28 2.89 7.89
C ILE A 77 11.09 2.70 6.38
N SER A 78 10.66 1.50 6.00
CA SER A 78 10.17 1.20 4.65
C SER A 78 8.66 0.97 4.68
N TYR A 79 7.95 1.62 3.78
CA TYR A 79 6.55 1.37 3.48
C TYR A 79 6.43 0.70 2.11
N LEU A 80 5.73 -0.42 2.04
CA LEU A 80 5.45 -1.12 0.79
C LEU A 80 3.95 -1.31 0.64
N GLU A 81 3.46 -1.26 -0.60
CA GLU A 81 2.04 -1.49 -0.89
C GLU A 81 1.88 -2.26 -2.20
N THR A 82 1.02 -3.28 -2.18
CA THR A 82 0.87 -4.21 -3.31
C THR A 82 -0.14 -3.77 -4.35
N HIS A 83 -1.15 -2.99 -3.97
CA HIS A 83 -2.27 -2.57 -4.81
C HIS A 83 -2.59 -1.11 -4.50
N ALA A 84 -1.75 -0.22 -5.03
CA ALA A 84 -1.72 1.17 -4.59
C ALA A 84 -2.90 2.03 -5.10
N GLY A 85 -3.56 1.63 -6.18
CA GLY A 85 -4.59 2.46 -6.82
C GLY A 85 -4.01 3.78 -7.33
N ARG A 86 -4.84 4.82 -7.46
CA ARG A 86 -4.43 6.13 -7.97
C ARG A 86 -3.87 7.11 -6.94
N GLY A 87 -3.94 6.77 -5.67
CA GLY A 87 -3.43 7.57 -4.56
C GLY A 87 -4.30 8.76 -4.14
N LEU A 88 -4.92 9.50 -5.06
CA LEU A 88 -5.76 10.64 -4.76
C LEU A 88 -7.10 10.54 -5.49
N TYR A 89 -8.18 10.84 -4.79
CA TYR A 89 -9.56 10.74 -5.29
C TYR A 89 -10.30 12.06 -5.10
N ALA A 90 -11.19 12.40 -6.05
CA ALA A 90 -12.12 13.52 -5.95
C ALA A 90 -13.51 12.97 -5.56
N LEU A 91 -14.02 13.33 -4.39
CA LEU A 91 -15.30 12.85 -3.89
C LEU A 91 -16.52 13.52 -4.55
N ASP A 92 -16.28 14.60 -5.28
CA ASP A 92 -17.26 15.34 -6.09
C ASP A 92 -17.27 14.91 -7.57
N ALA A 93 -16.43 13.94 -7.95
CA ALA A 93 -16.50 13.35 -9.28
C ALA A 93 -17.82 12.60 -9.49
N ASP A 94 -18.34 12.65 -10.72
CA ASP A 94 -19.63 12.01 -11.08
C ASP A 94 -19.69 10.53 -10.69
N GLU A 95 -18.58 9.81 -10.79
CA GLU A 95 -18.45 8.42 -10.42
C GLU A 95 -18.63 8.21 -8.92
N SER A 96 -18.01 9.06 -8.07
CA SER A 96 -18.12 9.00 -6.61
C SER A 96 -19.52 9.37 -6.13
N LEU A 97 -20.15 10.37 -6.77
CA LEU A 97 -21.51 10.80 -6.44
C LEU A 97 -22.56 9.74 -6.76
N LYS A 98 -22.38 8.95 -7.83
CA LYS A 98 -23.33 7.90 -8.23
C LYS A 98 -23.48 6.79 -7.20
N THR A 99 -22.44 6.50 -6.41
CA THR A 99 -22.49 5.42 -5.41
C THR A 99 -23.02 5.88 -4.06
N GLY A 100 -22.83 7.16 -3.70
CA GLY A 100 -23.16 7.70 -2.38
C GLY A 100 -22.31 7.10 -1.24
N GLU A 101 -21.28 6.33 -1.55
CA GLU A 101 -20.48 5.62 -0.57
C GLU A 101 -19.59 6.55 0.26
N ALA A 102 -19.06 7.62 -0.35
CA ALA A 102 -18.30 8.64 0.37
C ALA A 102 -19.18 9.39 1.38
N ALA A 103 -20.41 9.74 0.99
CA ALA A 103 -21.36 10.39 1.89
C ALA A 103 -21.72 9.51 3.09
N ALA A 104 -21.92 8.20 2.86
CA ALA A 104 -22.16 7.22 3.93
C ALA A 104 -20.89 6.86 4.71
N GLY A 105 -19.72 7.09 4.16
CA GLY A 105 -18.40 6.81 4.73
C GLY A 105 -17.79 8.03 5.41
N ILE A 106 -16.81 8.64 4.76
CA ILE A 106 -15.99 9.72 5.36
C ILE A 106 -16.82 10.94 5.77
N ASP A 107 -17.79 11.39 4.95
CA ASP A 107 -18.58 12.56 5.28
C ASP A 107 -19.42 12.33 6.57
N ALA A 108 -20.02 11.15 6.71
CA ALA A 108 -20.77 10.78 7.92
C ALA A 108 -19.87 10.67 9.16
N VAL A 109 -18.67 10.10 8.99
CA VAL A 109 -17.70 9.92 10.08
C VAL A 109 -17.17 11.24 10.60
N GLU A 110 -16.92 12.20 9.71
CA GLU A 110 -16.51 13.56 10.07
C GLU A 110 -17.64 14.31 10.78
N ALA A 111 -18.87 14.24 10.27
CA ALA A 111 -20.04 14.86 10.93
C ALA A 111 -20.27 14.32 12.34
N LEU A 112 -19.89 13.05 12.61
CA LEU A 112 -19.97 12.43 13.92
C LEU A 112 -18.75 12.69 14.83
N GLY A 113 -17.73 13.40 14.33
CA GLY A 113 -16.53 13.76 15.10
C GLY A 113 -15.72 12.56 15.60
N TRP A 114 -15.58 11.49 14.80
CA TRP A 114 -14.90 10.26 15.24
C TRP A 114 -13.42 10.41 15.49
N PHE A 115 -12.79 11.37 14.87
CA PHE A 115 -11.36 11.63 14.98
C PHE A 115 -11.12 13.04 15.53
N SER A 116 -10.31 13.13 16.57
CA SER A 116 -9.79 14.42 17.05
C SER A 116 -8.84 15.04 16.01
N GLU A 117 -8.64 16.35 16.07
CA GLU A 117 -7.79 17.07 15.13
C GLU A 117 -6.33 16.59 15.12
N ASP A 118 -5.85 16.05 16.24
CA ASP A 118 -4.52 15.47 16.40
C ASP A 118 -4.42 13.99 15.99
N HIS A 119 -5.55 13.36 15.65
CA HIS A 119 -5.53 11.97 15.18
C HIS A 119 -4.80 11.88 13.83
N PRO A 120 -3.81 10.96 13.64
CA PRO A 120 -2.96 10.92 12.44
C PRO A 120 -3.75 10.79 11.13
N TYR A 121 -4.91 10.15 11.15
CA TYR A 121 -5.78 10.08 9.98
C TYR A 121 -6.42 11.44 9.66
N ALA A 122 -6.90 12.18 10.67
CA ALA A 122 -7.48 13.51 10.50
C ALA A 122 -6.42 14.51 10.03
N VAL A 123 -5.23 14.47 10.62
CA VAL A 123 -4.07 15.30 10.22
C VAL A 123 -3.73 15.10 8.75
N ALA A 124 -3.58 13.84 8.31
CA ALA A 124 -3.23 13.54 6.92
C ALA A 124 -4.36 13.95 5.95
N LEU A 125 -5.62 13.74 6.33
CA LEU A 125 -6.78 14.15 5.53
C LEU A 125 -6.83 15.68 5.37
N ALA A 126 -6.64 16.44 6.45
CA ALA A 126 -6.60 17.89 6.42
C ALA A 126 -5.45 18.44 5.53
N GLN A 127 -4.26 17.85 5.62
CA GLN A 127 -3.12 18.22 4.77
C GLN A 127 -3.41 17.99 3.29
N VAL A 128 -4.04 16.85 2.94
CA VAL A 128 -4.43 16.55 1.56
C VAL A 128 -5.46 17.56 1.05
N ARG A 129 -6.48 17.86 1.84
CA ARG A 129 -7.51 18.83 1.46
C ARG A 129 -6.97 20.25 1.31
N THR A 130 -6.08 20.68 2.19
CA THR A 130 -5.41 21.98 2.07
C THR A 130 -4.64 22.11 0.76
N ARG A 131 -4.04 21.01 0.28
CA ARG A 131 -3.21 21.02 -0.93
C ARG A 131 -4.01 20.80 -2.22
N PHE A 132 -5.04 19.96 -2.19
CA PHE A 132 -5.72 19.47 -3.39
C PHE A 132 -7.21 19.86 -3.46
N GLY A 133 -7.74 20.53 -2.44
CA GLY A 133 -9.15 20.95 -2.34
C GLY A 133 -9.97 20.10 -1.38
N ASP A 134 -11.05 20.70 -0.84
CA ASP A 134 -11.84 20.17 0.28
C ASP A 134 -12.50 18.82 0.00
N ARG A 135 -12.80 18.53 -1.27
CA ARG A 135 -13.38 17.25 -1.69
C ARG A 135 -12.34 16.20 -2.09
N SER A 136 -11.05 16.47 -1.84
CA SER A 136 -9.99 15.49 -2.08
C SER A 136 -9.91 14.46 -0.96
N TYR A 137 -9.76 13.19 -1.35
CA TYR A 137 -9.64 12.07 -0.43
C TYR A 137 -8.35 11.27 -0.71
N PRO A 138 -7.49 11.08 0.31
CA PRO A 138 -6.29 10.27 0.15
C PRO A 138 -6.62 8.77 0.11
N GLY A 139 -6.16 8.08 -0.93
CA GLY A 139 -5.95 6.65 -0.85
C GLY A 139 -4.78 6.32 0.09
N SER A 140 -4.59 5.06 0.40
CA SER A 140 -3.50 4.58 1.26
C SER A 140 -2.11 5.12 0.87
N PRO A 141 -1.72 5.20 -0.43
CA PRO A 141 -0.41 5.74 -0.80
C PRO A 141 -0.27 7.23 -0.50
N MET A 142 -1.31 8.03 -0.76
CA MET A 142 -1.29 9.46 -0.47
C MET A 142 -1.30 9.69 1.03
N LEU A 143 -2.08 8.91 1.79
CA LEU A 143 -2.07 8.93 3.25
C LEU A 143 -0.67 8.63 3.80
N ALA A 144 -0.03 7.58 3.30
CA ALA A 144 1.33 7.23 3.68
C ALA A 144 2.33 8.35 3.36
N ALA A 145 2.19 8.99 2.19
CA ALA A 145 3.06 10.09 1.78
C ALA A 145 2.97 11.32 2.72
N GLN A 146 1.82 11.56 3.37
CA GLN A 146 1.68 12.65 4.36
C GLN A 146 2.33 12.31 5.71
N LEU A 147 2.44 11.03 6.06
CA LEU A 147 2.91 10.57 7.36
C LEU A 147 4.37 10.11 7.37
N LEU A 148 4.91 9.79 6.21
CA LEU A 148 6.32 9.41 6.06
C LEU A 148 7.23 10.64 6.04
N ARG A 149 8.45 10.44 6.51
CA ARG A 149 9.47 11.50 6.63
C ARG A 149 10.45 11.41 5.44
N PRO A 150 11.24 12.46 5.16
CA PRO A 150 12.19 12.44 4.03
C PRO A 150 13.19 11.29 4.04
N GLN A 151 13.54 10.74 5.21
CA GLN A 151 14.45 9.61 5.34
C GLN A 151 13.77 8.24 5.16
N ASP A 152 12.44 8.18 5.17
CA ASP A 152 11.68 6.94 5.01
C ASP A 152 11.58 6.56 3.52
N ARG A 153 11.41 5.29 3.23
CA ARG A 153 11.28 4.79 1.86
C ARG A 153 9.87 4.31 1.59
N MET A 154 9.36 4.62 0.41
CA MET A 154 8.04 4.20 -0.05
C MET A 154 8.14 3.51 -1.41
N THR A 155 7.69 2.26 -1.49
CA THR A 155 7.63 1.48 -2.74
C THR A 155 6.22 0.94 -2.94
N LEU A 156 5.65 1.27 -4.10
CA LEU A 156 4.24 1.05 -4.42
C LEU A 156 4.14 0.27 -5.73
N ALA A 157 3.30 -0.75 -5.77
CA ALA A 157 2.97 -1.45 -7.00
C ALA A 157 1.52 -1.17 -7.39
N GLU A 158 1.31 -0.92 -8.68
CA GLU A 158 -0.01 -0.82 -9.30
C GLU A 158 0.06 -1.44 -10.70
N LEU A 159 -0.78 -2.44 -10.94
CA LEU A 159 -0.76 -3.17 -12.21
C LEU A 159 -1.59 -2.47 -13.28
N HIS A 160 -2.71 -1.86 -12.88
CA HIS A 160 -3.65 -1.24 -13.81
C HIS A 160 -3.07 0.07 -14.38
N ARG A 161 -2.96 0.14 -15.70
CA ARG A 161 -2.26 1.25 -16.39
C ARG A 161 -2.77 2.64 -16.01
N ARG A 162 -4.11 2.84 -16.00
CA ARG A 162 -4.70 4.16 -15.72
C ARG A 162 -4.48 4.58 -14.27
N GLU A 163 -4.65 3.65 -13.33
CA GLU A 163 -4.42 3.87 -11.91
C GLU A 163 -2.95 4.18 -11.64
N PHE A 164 -2.04 3.44 -12.29
CA PHE A 164 -0.59 3.68 -12.18
C PHE A 164 -0.16 5.08 -12.67
N GLU A 165 -0.67 5.53 -13.83
CA GLU A 165 -0.34 6.87 -14.33
C GLU A 165 -0.89 7.97 -13.39
N ALA A 166 -2.12 7.79 -12.89
CA ALA A 166 -2.70 8.69 -11.89
C ALA A 166 -1.91 8.67 -10.57
N LEU A 167 -1.47 7.49 -10.10
CA LEU A 167 -0.63 7.33 -8.92
C LEU A 167 0.68 8.12 -9.03
N LYS A 168 1.38 7.97 -10.16
CA LYS A 168 2.61 8.73 -10.42
C LYS A 168 2.39 10.23 -10.40
N GLN A 169 1.27 10.69 -10.98
CA GLN A 169 0.93 12.10 -11.01
C GLN A 169 0.60 12.62 -9.60
N SER A 170 -0.25 11.90 -8.85
CA SER A 170 -0.68 12.32 -7.51
C SER A 170 0.47 12.36 -6.50
N LEU A 171 1.44 11.45 -6.63
CA LEU A 171 2.61 11.35 -5.74
C LEU A 171 3.87 12.03 -6.30
N SER A 172 3.73 12.85 -7.34
CA SER A 172 4.88 13.58 -7.89
C SER A 172 5.54 14.45 -6.80
N GLY A 173 6.86 14.33 -6.67
CA GLY A 173 7.64 15.05 -5.66
C GLY A 173 7.62 14.43 -4.25
N SER A 174 6.90 13.33 -4.00
CA SER A 174 6.87 12.67 -2.67
C SER A 174 8.08 11.77 -2.40
N GLY A 175 8.90 11.48 -3.40
CA GLY A 175 9.99 10.49 -3.29
C GLY A 175 9.52 9.02 -3.37
N ALA A 176 8.25 8.77 -3.61
CA ALA A 176 7.70 7.42 -3.78
C ALA A 176 8.23 6.73 -5.04
N ARG A 177 8.62 5.48 -4.89
CA ARG A 177 8.98 4.60 -6.01
C ARG A 177 7.72 3.85 -6.46
N CYS A 178 7.10 4.30 -7.54
CA CYS A 178 5.93 3.65 -8.13
C CYS A 178 6.36 2.67 -9.22
N LEU A 179 5.86 1.44 -9.17
CA LEU A 179 6.20 0.34 -10.07
C LEU A 179 4.94 -0.19 -10.75
N LYS A 180 4.96 -0.23 -12.09
CA LYS A 180 3.86 -0.82 -12.88
C LYS A 180 4.10 -2.31 -13.02
N GLN A 181 3.72 -3.06 -12.01
CA GLN A 181 3.88 -4.52 -11.99
C GLN A 181 2.95 -5.18 -10.97
N ASP A 182 2.91 -6.52 -10.99
CA ASP A 182 2.23 -7.29 -9.97
C ASP A 182 2.80 -7.01 -8.56
N GLY A 183 1.90 -6.66 -7.63
CA GLY A 183 2.29 -6.29 -6.28
C GLY A 183 2.82 -7.44 -5.44
N PHE A 184 2.35 -8.66 -5.66
CA PHE A 184 2.85 -9.83 -4.95
C PHE A 184 4.27 -10.18 -5.37
N GLY A 185 4.55 -10.14 -6.68
CA GLY A 185 5.89 -10.31 -7.24
C GLY A 185 6.85 -9.23 -6.77
N MET A 186 6.41 -7.95 -6.82
CA MET A 186 7.18 -6.82 -6.29
C MET A 186 7.56 -7.05 -4.83
N LEU A 187 6.58 -7.40 -3.99
CA LEU A 187 6.81 -7.55 -2.56
C LEU A 187 7.82 -8.65 -2.24
N LEU A 188 7.76 -9.78 -2.95
CA LEU A 188 8.75 -10.85 -2.79
C LEU A 188 10.15 -10.45 -3.28
N ALA A 189 10.26 -9.59 -4.28
CA ALA A 189 11.54 -9.09 -4.78
C ALA A 189 12.15 -8.04 -3.83
N GLU A 190 11.34 -7.12 -3.32
CA GLU A 190 11.78 -6.00 -2.47
C GLU A 190 11.94 -6.37 -0.99
N THR A 191 11.60 -7.59 -0.57
CA THR A 191 11.74 -8.00 0.84
C THR A 191 12.92 -8.95 1.06
N PRO A 192 13.67 -8.80 2.18
CA PRO A 192 13.53 -7.76 3.19
C PRO A 192 13.94 -6.39 2.67
N PRO A 193 13.17 -5.33 2.94
CA PRO A 193 13.51 -3.99 2.48
C PRO A 193 14.69 -3.38 3.27
N GLU A 194 15.27 -2.32 2.72
CA GLU A 194 16.25 -1.49 3.42
C GLU A 194 15.72 -0.05 3.49
N PRO A 195 15.46 0.47 4.69
CA PRO A 195 15.64 -0.15 6.03
C PRO A 195 14.66 -1.31 6.32
N ARG A 196 15.12 -2.28 7.12
CA ARG A 196 14.33 -3.49 7.44
C ARG A 196 13.12 -3.23 8.35
N ARG A 197 13.14 -2.14 9.11
CA ARG A 197 11.99 -1.72 9.92
C ARG A 197 10.93 -1.12 9.01
N GLY A 198 9.69 -1.56 9.10
CA GLY A 198 8.66 -1.01 8.21
C GLY A 198 7.32 -1.74 8.24
N LEU A 199 6.50 -1.38 7.29
CA LEU A 199 5.12 -1.83 7.11
C LEU A 199 4.87 -2.19 5.65
N VAL A 200 4.11 -3.24 5.41
CA VAL A 200 3.48 -3.51 4.12
C VAL A 200 1.96 -3.51 4.26
N LEU A 201 1.29 -2.86 3.32
CA LEU A 201 -0.15 -2.99 3.11
C LEU A 201 -0.41 -3.92 1.91
N ILE A 202 -1.20 -4.97 2.15
CA ILE A 202 -1.67 -5.92 1.14
C ILE A 202 -3.18 -5.75 1.02
N ASP A 203 -3.63 -5.21 -0.11
CA ASP A 203 -5.02 -4.81 -0.34
C ASP A 203 -5.50 -5.23 -1.74
N PRO A 204 -5.57 -6.55 -2.05
CA PRO A 204 -6.04 -7.01 -3.35
C PRO A 204 -7.52 -6.75 -3.55
N SER A 205 -7.98 -6.79 -4.80
CA SER A 205 -9.37 -6.52 -5.16
C SER A 205 -10.36 -7.60 -4.73
N TYR A 206 -9.88 -8.82 -4.46
CA TYR A 206 -10.71 -9.98 -4.12
C TYR A 206 -11.79 -10.33 -5.16
N GLU A 207 -11.59 -9.92 -6.40
CA GLU A 207 -12.48 -10.31 -7.52
C GLU A 207 -12.39 -11.80 -7.81
N LEU A 208 -11.19 -12.38 -7.60
CA LEU A 208 -10.98 -13.80 -7.77
C LEU A 208 -11.08 -14.52 -6.42
N LYS A 209 -11.88 -15.58 -6.36
CA LYS A 209 -11.95 -16.44 -5.16
C LYS A 209 -10.58 -17.04 -4.79
N SER A 210 -9.72 -17.24 -5.80
CA SER A 210 -8.34 -17.70 -5.62
C SER A 210 -7.49 -16.78 -4.75
N ASP A 211 -7.83 -15.50 -4.61
CA ASP A 211 -7.09 -14.55 -3.77
C ASP A 211 -7.11 -15.02 -2.30
N TYR A 212 -8.28 -15.46 -1.82
CA TYR A 212 -8.38 -15.99 -0.46
C TYR A 212 -7.55 -17.27 -0.24
N ASP A 213 -7.42 -18.11 -1.26
CA ASP A 213 -6.72 -19.40 -1.15
C ASP A 213 -5.19 -19.21 -1.19
N MET A 214 -4.71 -18.22 -1.97
CA MET A 214 -3.27 -18.01 -2.15
C MET A 214 -2.61 -17.19 -1.05
N LEU A 215 -3.37 -16.26 -0.43
CA LEU A 215 -2.85 -15.30 0.55
C LEU A 215 -2.15 -15.95 1.75
N PRO A 216 -2.66 -17.03 2.39
CA PRO A 216 -1.94 -17.67 3.50
C PRO A 216 -0.55 -18.16 3.13
N GLY A 217 -0.43 -18.80 1.96
CA GLY A 217 0.85 -19.29 1.44
C GLY A 217 1.81 -18.13 1.09
N PHE A 218 1.26 -17.05 0.52
CA PHE A 218 2.02 -15.84 0.21
C PHE A 218 2.55 -15.17 1.48
N VAL A 219 1.69 -14.91 2.46
CA VAL A 219 2.06 -14.30 3.75
C VAL A 219 3.11 -15.13 4.48
N ALA A 220 3.01 -16.46 4.44
CA ALA A 220 4.01 -17.34 5.02
C ALA A 220 5.38 -17.21 4.32
N LYS A 221 5.42 -17.07 2.99
CA LYS A 221 6.66 -16.80 2.24
C LYS A 221 7.24 -15.43 2.61
N LEU A 222 6.40 -14.40 2.65
CA LEU A 222 6.80 -13.05 3.01
C LEU A 222 7.38 -13.00 4.42
N HIS A 223 6.69 -13.58 5.41
CA HIS A 223 7.12 -13.55 6.80
C HIS A 223 8.44 -14.31 7.02
N ARG A 224 8.71 -15.39 6.28
CA ARG A 224 10.03 -16.05 6.32
C ARG A 224 11.16 -15.15 5.83
N LYS A 225 10.90 -14.28 4.84
CA LYS A 225 11.90 -13.33 4.32
C LYS A 225 12.03 -12.09 5.21
N TRP A 226 10.93 -11.64 5.79
CA TRP A 226 10.85 -10.38 6.53
C TRP A 226 9.99 -10.52 7.79
N ASN A 227 10.53 -11.23 8.77
CA ASN A 227 9.81 -11.56 10.00
C ASN A 227 9.63 -10.39 11.01
N VAL A 228 10.34 -9.28 10.80
CA VAL A 228 10.27 -8.07 11.68
C VAL A 228 9.35 -6.98 11.13
N GLY A 229 8.89 -7.11 9.89
CA GLY A 229 7.98 -6.16 9.27
C GLY A 229 6.57 -6.27 9.82
N VAL A 230 5.88 -5.15 9.90
CA VAL A 230 4.43 -5.14 10.12
C VAL A 230 3.76 -5.54 8.80
N VAL A 231 2.94 -6.57 8.81
CA VAL A 231 2.16 -6.99 7.63
C VAL A 231 0.70 -6.72 7.89
N ALA A 232 0.13 -5.74 7.20
CA ALA A 232 -1.28 -5.40 7.25
C ALA A 232 -1.99 -5.95 6.01
N LEU A 233 -2.85 -6.95 6.18
CA LEU A 233 -3.68 -7.54 5.14
C LEU A 233 -5.11 -7.07 5.33
N TRP A 234 -5.60 -6.26 4.39
CA TRP A 234 -7.01 -5.92 4.33
C TRP A 234 -7.80 -7.00 3.59
N TYR A 235 -9.04 -7.26 4.01
CA TYR A 235 -9.95 -8.19 3.36
C TYR A 235 -11.42 -7.80 3.57
N PRO A 236 -12.29 -7.97 2.57
CA PRO A 236 -13.72 -7.83 2.74
C PRO A 236 -14.30 -9.08 3.42
N ILE A 237 -15.23 -8.87 4.32
CA ILE A 237 -16.00 -9.96 4.91
C ILE A 237 -17.35 -10.01 4.18
N LEU A 238 -17.47 -10.98 3.28
CA LEU A 238 -18.63 -11.18 2.45
C LEU A 238 -19.62 -12.15 3.12
N THR A 239 -20.87 -12.06 2.72
CA THR A 239 -21.96 -12.92 3.23
C THR A 239 -21.74 -14.41 2.95
N ASN A 240 -21.05 -14.76 1.86
CA ASN A 240 -20.68 -16.14 1.49
C ASN A 240 -19.58 -16.76 2.37
N LYS A 241 -18.99 -15.96 3.29
CA LYS A 241 -17.95 -16.39 4.25
C LYS A 241 -16.66 -16.94 3.62
N ALA A 242 -16.34 -16.58 2.35
CA ALA A 242 -15.13 -17.05 1.64
C ALA A 242 -13.81 -16.72 2.36
N HIS A 243 -13.78 -15.65 3.16
CA HIS A 243 -12.62 -15.24 3.97
C HIS A 243 -12.27 -16.19 5.13
N ARG A 244 -13.21 -17.06 5.58
CA ARG A 244 -13.00 -17.87 6.80
C ARG A 244 -11.83 -18.85 6.73
N PRO A 245 -11.67 -19.67 5.69
CA PRO A 245 -10.53 -20.60 5.59
C PRO A 245 -9.19 -19.84 5.63
N MET A 246 -9.09 -18.72 4.89
CA MET A 246 -7.90 -17.86 4.91
C MET A 246 -7.56 -17.41 6.32
N LEU A 247 -8.53 -16.87 7.05
CA LEU A 247 -8.31 -16.38 8.42
C LEU A 247 -7.98 -17.48 9.43
N GLN A 248 -8.52 -18.69 9.24
CA GLN A 248 -8.16 -19.83 10.07
C GLN A 248 -6.69 -20.22 9.87
N MET A 249 -6.23 -20.29 8.61
CA MET A 249 -4.84 -20.61 8.28
C MET A 249 -3.88 -19.52 8.80
N LEU A 250 -4.18 -18.26 8.53
CA LEU A 250 -3.39 -17.12 8.99
C LEU A 250 -3.31 -17.05 10.52
N GLY A 251 -4.44 -17.25 11.20
CA GLY A 251 -4.49 -17.20 12.65
C GLY A 251 -3.81 -18.36 13.35
N LYS A 252 -3.77 -19.54 12.71
CA LYS A 252 -2.96 -20.68 13.19
C LYS A 252 -1.47 -20.41 13.05
N ALA A 253 -1.07 -19.77 11.94
CA ALA A 253 0.33 -19.45 11.66
C ALA A 253 0.84 -18.24 12.48
N HIS A 254 -0.04 -17.30 12.82
CA HIS A 254 0.29 -16.05 13.50
C HIS A 254 -0.71 -15.79 14.65
N PRO A 255 -0.60 -16.52 15.76
CA PRO A 255 -1.56 -16.45 16.88
C PRO A 255 -1.60 -15.06 17.55
N ASP A 256 -0.47 -14.33 17.54
CA ASP A 256 -0.34 -12.99 18.13
C ASP A 256 -0.76 -11.85 17.18
N ALA A 257 -1.23 -12.19 15.97
CA ALA A 257 -1.68 -11.19 15.03
C ALA A 257 -2.97 -10.51 15.49
N LEU A 258 -3.05 -9.20 15.30
CA LEU A 258 -4.28 -8.46 15.53
C LEU A 258 -5.30 -8.76 14.41
N ARG A 259 -6.53 -9.04 14.80
CA ARG A 259 -7.68 -9.11 13.90
C ARG A 259 -8.64 -7.99 14.24
N SER A 260 -8.76 -7.03 13.34
CA SER A 260 -9.75 -5.97 13.41
C SER A 260 -10.85 -6.24 12.39
N GLY A 261 -12.10 -6.04 12.79
CA GLY A 261 -13.24 -6.17 11.88
C GLY A 261 -14.36 -5.25 12.32
N VAL A 262 -14.89 -4.47 11.38
CA VAL A 262 -16.00 -3.53 11.63
C VAL A 262 -17.16 -3.86 10.72
N ARG A 263 -18.35 -3.90 11.31
CA ARG A 263 -19.60 -4.09 10.58
C ARG A 263 -20.27 -2.73 10.35
N PHE A 264 -20.89 -2.58 9.20
CA PHE A 264 -21.65 -1.38 8.85
C PHE A 264 -22.83 -1.74 7.93
N PRO A 265 -23.90 -0.92 7.90
CA PRO A 265 -24.97 -1.07 6.94
C PRO A 265 -24.44 -0.99 5.50
N PRO A 266 -24.99 -1.76 4.55
CA PRO A 266 -24.65 -1.63 3.14
C PRO A 266 -24.98 -0.21 2.66
N ALA A 267 -24.13 0.36 1.78
CA ALA A 267 -24.37 1.68 1.21
C ALA A 267 -25.67 1.74 0.38
N ARG A 268 -26.08 0.61 -0.19
CA ARG A 268 -27.32 0.45 -0.95
C ARG A 268 -27.80 -1.02 -0.91
N PRO A 269 -29.10 -1.28 -1.15
CA PRO A 269 -29.60 -2.65 -1.24
C PRO A 269 -28.83 -3.48 -2.28
N GLY A 270 -28.48 -4.72 -1.92
CA GLY A 270 -27.71 -5.62 -2.80
C GLY A 270 -26.19 -5.46 -2.77
N HIS A 271 -25.65 -4.48 -2.04
CA HIS A 271 -24.20 -4.34 -1.87
C HIS A 271 -23.67 -5.45 -0.96
N GLY A 272 -22.73 -6.28 -1.47
CA GLY A 272 -22.29 -7.51 -0.79
C GLY A 272 -21.32 -7.29 0.35
N MET A 273 -20.62 -6.14 0.42
CA MET A 273 -19.66 -5.85 1.46
C MET A 273 -20.34 -5.14 2.63
N VAL A 274 -20.40 -5.81 3.76
CA VAL A 274 -21.03 -5.32 5.00
C VAL A 274 -20.05 -5.30 6.18
N VAL A 275 -18.81 -5.74 5.97
CA VAL A 275 -17.77 -5.79 6.99
C VAL A 275 -16.40 -5.60 6.35
N SER A 276 -15.60 -4.71 6.91
CA SER A 276 -14.18 -4.50 6.58
C SER A 276 -13.33 -5.21 7.63
N GLY A 277 -12.35 -6.00 7.18
CA GLY A 277 -11.39 -6.70 8.03
C GLY A 277 -9.95 -6.28 7.78
N LEU A 278 -9.15 -6.24 8.85
CA LEU A 278 -7.70 -6.06 8.78
C LEU A 278 -7.02 -7.11 9.66
N PHE A 279 -6.09 -7.87 9.08
CA PHE A 279 -5.24 -8.83 9.77
C PHE A 279 -3.83 -8.27 9.82
N VAL A 280 -3.29 -8.04 11.04
CA VAL A 280 -1.99 -7.38 11.21
C VAL A 280 -1.03 -8.29 11.95
N ILE A 281 0.05 -8.71 11.27
CA ILE A 281 1.17 -9.44 11.88
C ILE A 281 2.16 -8.42 12.44
N ASN A 282 2.74 -8.70 13.59
CA ASN A 282 3.60 -7.78 14.35
C ASN A 282 2.93 -6.42 14.61
N PRO A 283 1.69 -6.40 15.15
CA PRO A 283 0.99 -5.14 15.37
C PRO A 283 1.78 -4.26 16.32
N PRO A 284 1.92 -2.95 16.05
CA PRO A 284 2.56 -2.04 16.98
C PRO A 284 1.74 -1.89 18.27
N TYR A 285 2.43 -1.56 19.35
CA TYR A 285 1.78 -1.36 20.66
C TYR A 285 0.68 -0.28 20.56
N GLY A 286 -0.47 -0.54 21.13
CA GLY A 286 -1.63 0.36 21.12
C GLY A 286 -2.55 0.25 19.90
N LEU A 287 -2.11 -0.40 18.80
CA LEU A 287 -2.98 -0.59 17.62
C LEU A 287 -4.26 -1.37 17.95
N ALA A 288 -4.18 -2.32 18.89
CA ALA A 288 -5.34 -3.08 19.33
C ALA A 288 -6.38 -2.20 20.05
N ASP A 289 -5.94 -1.19 20.77
CA ASP A 289 -6.85 -0.26 21.46
C ASP A 289 -7.54 0.67 20.48
N GLU A 290 -6.80 1.17 19.47
CA GLU A 290 -7.38 1.94 18.37
C GLU A 290 -8.38 1.10 17.56
N ALA A 291 -8.07 -0.15 17.27
CA ALA A 291 -9.00 -1.06 16.60
C ALA A 291 -10.29 -1.29 17.42
N LYS A 292 -10.19 -1.44 18.74
CA LYS A 292 -11.36 -1.53 19.63
C LYS A 292 -12.16 -0.24 19.64
N ARG A 293 -11.49 0.93 19.69
CA ARG A 293 -12.13 2.25 19.63
C ARG A 293 -12.97 2.39 18.36
N LEU A 294 -12.37 2.08 17.21
CA LEU A 294 -13.06 2.11 15.92
C LEU A 294 -14.23 1.13 15.89
N ALA A 295 -14.04 -0.11 16.34
CA ALA A 295 -15.12 -1.11 16.36
C ALA A 295 -16.32 -0.63 17.20
N ALA A 296 -16.08 0.04 18.33
CA ALA A 296 -17.13 0.60 19.17
C ALA A 296 -17.87 1.78 18.48
N LEU A 297 -17.17 2.58 17.67
CA LEU A 297 -17.78 3.66 16.88
C LEU A 297 -18.63 3.11 15.74
N PHE A 298 -18.10 2.15 14.98
CA PHE A 298 -18.84 1.49 13.90
C PHE A 298 -20.09 0.74 14.40
N ALA A 299 -20.07 0.22 15.62
CA ALA A 299 -21.22 -0.46 16.20
C ALA A 299 -22.41 0.49 16.51
N LYS A 300 -22.21 1.80 16.44
CA LYS A 300 -23.25 2.83 16.65
C LYS A 300 -23.92 3.30 15.35
N LEU A 301 -23.42 2.85 14.18
CA LEU A 301 -24.03 3.10 12.87
C LEU A 301 -25.17 2.13 12.58
#